data_b48a6ab3aa05c80e872510e416a2394c
#
_entry.id   b48a6ab3aa05c80e872510e416a2394c
#
_cell.length_a   1.000
_cell.length_b   1.000
_cell.length_c   1.000
_cell.angle_alpha   90.00
_cell.angle_beta   90.00
_cell.angle_gamma   90.00
#
_symmetry.space_group_name_H-M   'P 1'
#
loop_
_entity.id
_entity.type
_entity.pdbx_description
1 polymer ?
#
loop_
_entity_poly.entity_id
_entity_poly.type
_entity_poly.pdbx_seq_one_letter_code
_entity_poly.pdbx_strand_id
1 'polypeptide(L)'
;AILNKKSILKTVNADYKKYKLQIIYTQITRDSNGKPSFKNYTYKLDSTNYFYCASLVKLPTSILALEKLNELKIDRTALFFTDSVNACQHKVSKDTTSVNGYPSIEQYIKKMFLVSDNVAYGRVYEFLGVDYLHNRLAQLGYKNMRIVHRFDGGCKGADNTTTNPVSFYNSDLKLIYKQKEQYASKTYLHPLGIVKVGKAYMNAQN
;
A
#
# COMPACT_ATOMS: atom_id res chain seq x y z
N ALA A 1 -28.66 7.86 14.20
CA ALA A 1 -29.51 6.90 14.90
C ALA A 1 -28.75 5.63 15.31
N ILE A 2 -28.07 4.89 14.41
CA ILE A 2 -27.39 3.60 14.72
C ILE A 2 -26.20 3.83 15.69
N LEU A 3 -25.39 4.87 15.47
CA LEU A 3 -24.21 5.18 16.30
C LEU A 3 -24.55 5.47 17.76
N ASN A 4 -25.79 5.81 18.07
CA ASN A 4 -26.23 6.08 19.45
C ASN A 4 -26.94 4.91 20.12
N LYS A 5 -27.20 3.79 19.39
CA LYS A 5 -27.91 2.62 19.94
C LYS A 5 -27.02 1.66 20.73
N LYS A 6 -25.76 1.55 20.39
CA LYS A 6 -24.77 0.69 21.09
C LYS A 6 -23.89 1.54 22.00
N SER A 7 -23.63 1.11 23.22
CA SER A 7 -22.85 1.89 24.21
C SER A 7 -21.48 2.29 23.70
N ILE A 8 -20.72 1.37 23.09
CA ILE A 8 -19.39 1.64 22.55
C ILE A 8 -19.44 2.64 21.37
N LEU A 9 -20.42 2.52 20.47
CA LEU A 9 -20.58 3.45 19.36
C LEU A 9 -21.00 4.84 19.83
N LYS A 10 -21.82 4.93 20.89
CA LYS A 10 -22.18 6.19 21.52
C LYS A 10 -20.96 6.91 22.08
N THR A 11 -20.07 6.20 22.77
CA THR A 11 -18.84 6.75 23.32
C THR A 11 -17.91 7.27 22.21
N VAL A 12 -17.69 6.45 21.16
CA VAL A 12 -16.86 6.84 20.02
C VAL A 12 -17.45 8.05 19.29
N ASN A 13 -18.78 8.10 19.14
CA ASN A 13 -19.46 9.22 18.47
C ASN A 13 -19.43 10.51 19.30
N ALA A 14 -19.56 10.41 20.62
CA ALA A 14 -19.51 11.57 21.51
C ALA A 14 -18.13 12.24 21.48
N ASP A 15 -17.05 11.46 21.37
CA ASP A 15 -15.67 11.96 21.31
C ASP A 15 -15.02 11.66 19.95
N TYR A 16 -15.76 11.92 18.86
CA TYR A 16 -15.35 11.56 17.50
C TYR A 16 -13.99 12.16 17.08
N LYS A 17 -13.62 13.34 17.59
CA LYS A 17 -12.32 13.97 17.31
C LYS A 17 -11.17 13.16 17.90
N LYS A 18 -11.28 12.70 19.14
CA LYS A 18 -10.30 11.85 19.81
C LYS A 18 -10.09 10.53 19.08
N TYR A 19 -11.19 9.91 18.64
CA TYR A 19 -11.18 8.65 17.92
C TYR A 19 -10.98 8.82 16.41
N LYS A 20 -10.84 10.07 15.93
CA LYS A 20 -10.71 10.41 14.48
C LYS A 20 -11.80 9.73 13.62
N LEU A 21 -13.03 9.64 14.17
CA LEU A 21 -14.13 8.99 13.48
C LEU A 21 -14.55 9.78 12.25
N GLN A 22 -14.43 9.15 11.08
CA GLN A 22 -14.96 9.63 9.81
C GLN A 22 -15.60 8.46 9.09
N ILE A 23 -16.74 8.66 8.45
CA ILE A 23 -17.45 7.60 7.73
C ILE A 23 -17.79 8.10 6.33
N ILE A 24 -17.47 7.29 5.32
CA ILE A 24 -17.99 7.40 3.97
C ILE A 24 -18.75 6.10 3.69
N TYR A 25 -20.03 6.23 3.36
CA TYR A 25 -20.83 5.11 2.87
C TYR A 25 -21.17 5.37 1.40
N THR A 26 -20.72 4.48 0.53
CA THR A 26 -21.01 4.56 -0.90
C THR A 26 -22.00 3.48 -1.28
N GLN A 27 -23.20 3.90 -1.69
CA GLN A 27 -24.18 3.02 -2.30
C GLN A 27 -23.82 2.84 -3.78
N ILE A 28 -23.69 1.60 -4.20
CA ILE A 28 -23.41 1.24 -5.59
C ILE A 28 -24.66 0.61 -6.19
N THR A 29 -25.21 1.24 -7.24
CA THR A 29 -26.30 0.68 -8.04
C THR A 29 -25.79 0.40 -9.44
N ARG A 30 -26.37 -0.57 -10.14
CA ARG A 30 -26.02 -0.92 -11.51
C ARG A 30 -27.24 -0.84 -12.40
N ASP A 31 -27.08 -0.30 -13.60
CA ASP A 31 -28.13 -0.30 -14.63
C ASP A 31 -28.25 -1.69 -15.28
N SER A 32 -29.17 -1.81 -16.25
CA SER A 32 -29.41 -3.04 -17.01
C SER A 32 -28.18 -3.54 -17.79
N ASN A 33 -27.23 -2.66 -18.09
CA ASN A 33 -25.97 -2.96 -18.79
C ASN A 33 -24.80 -3.24 -17.82
N GLY A 34 -25.08 -3.29 -16.50
CA GLY A 34 -24.09 -3.51 -15.47
C GLY A 34 -23.23 -2.28 -15.13
N LYS A 35 -23.50 -1.12 -15.72
CA LYS A 35 -22.73 0.11 -15.47
C LYS A 35 -23.01 0.63 -14.05
N PRO A 36 -21.98 0.82 -13.21
CA PRO A 36 -22.17 1.28 -11.85
C PRO A 36 -22.46 2.77 -11.78
N SER A 37 -23.35 3.15 -10.84
CA SER A 37 -23.50 4.51 -10.33
C SER A 37 -23.26 4.54 -8.83
N PHE A 38 -22.74 5.65 -8.33
CA PHE A 38 -22.27 5.79 -6.95
C PHE A 38 -23.00 6.94 -6.27
N LYS A 39 -23.54 6.68 -5.06
CA LYS A 39 -24.08 7.72 -4.20
C LYS A 39 -23.40 7.70 -2.85
N ASN A 40 -22.69 8.79 -2.53
CA ASN A 40 -21.90 8.90 -1.30
C ASN A 40 -22.74 9.58 -0.20
N TYR A 41 -22.63 9.01 1.00
CA TYR A 41 -23.14 9.58 2.24
C TYR A 41 -21.94 9.72 3.19
N THR A 42 -21.81 10.85 3.83
CA THR A 42 -20.69 11.14 4.71
C THR A 42 -21.14 11.49 6.13
N TYR A 43 -20.31 11.16 7.10
CA TYR A 43 -20.51 11.54 8.49
C TYR A 43 -19.18 11.98 9.11
N LYS A 44 -19.14 13.22 9.62
CA LYS A 44 -17.94 13.81 10.22
C LYS A 44 -16.72 13.80 9.30
N LEU A 45 -16.93 13.71 7.99
CA LEU A 45 -15.85 13.74 7.01
C LEU A 45 -15.18 15.12 7.00
N ASP A 46 -13.86 15.13 7.16
CA ASP A 46 -13.02 16.32 7.08
C ASP A 46 -11.72 15.96 6.37
N SER A 47 -11.60 16.38 5.12
CA SER A 47 -10.45 16.13 4.26
C SER A 47 -9.18 16.88 4.68
N THR A 48 -9.28 17.84 5.62
CA THR A 48 -8.15 18.58 6.16
C THR A 48 -7.48 17.86 7.33
N ASN A 49 -8.17 16.89 7.94
CA ASN A 49 -7.63 16.10 9.03
C ASN A 49 -6.66 15.05 8.54
N TYR A 50 -5.45 15.08 9.07
CA TYR A 50 -4.47 14.04 8.83
C TYR A 50 -4.91 12.70 9.43
N PHE A 51 -4.84 11.64 8.63
CA PHE A 51 -5.09 10.28 9.04
C PHE A 51 -3.89 9.39 8.71
N TYR A 52 -3.27 8.82 9.75
CA TYR A 52 -2.21 7.83 9.59
C TYR A 52 -2.82 6.46 9.31
N CYS A 53 -2.69 5.98 8.10
CA CYS A 53 -3.37 4.76 7.63
C CYS A 53 -2.74 3.47 8.15
N ALA A 54 -1.47 3.49 8.61
CA ALA A 54 -0.73 2.28 8.98
C ALA A 54 -0.86 1.20 7.88
N SER A 55 -1.23 -0.02 8.23
CA SER A 55 -1.35 -1.15 7.28
C SER A 55 -2.42 -1.00 6.20
N LEU A 56 -3.29 0.02 6.26
CA LEU A 56 -4.26 0.26 5.18
C LEU A 56 -3.58 0.62 3.85
N VAL A 57 -2.34 1.11 3.87
CA VAL A 57 -1.54 1.36 2.65
C VAL A 57 -1.30 0.08 1.83
N LYS A 58 -1.42 -1.10 2.42
CA LYS A 58 -1.28 -2.38 1.73
C LYS A 58 -2.35 -2.61 0.66
N LEU A 59 -3.55 -2.04 0.84
CA LEU A 59 -4.61 -2.15 -0.15
C LEU A 59 -4.27 -1.41 -1.46
N PRO A 60 -4.01 -0.09 -1.47
CA PRO A 60 -3.64 0.59 -2.71
C PRO A 60 -2.34 0.04 -3.31
N THR A 61 -1.34 -0.32 -2.50
CA THR A 61 -0.09 -0.92 -2.97
C THR A 61 -0.35 -2.25 -3.70
N SER A 62 -1.24 -3.10 -3.20
CA SER A 62 -1.62 -4.36 -3.85
C SER A 62 -2.34 -4.13 -5.19
N ILE A 63 -3.29 -3.19 -5.23
CA ILE A 63 -4.03 -2.85 -6.44
C ILE A 63 -3.08 -2.34 -7.53
N LEU A 64 -2.19 -1.41 -7.17
CA LEU A 64 -1.22 -0.86 -8.11
C LEU A 64 -0.18 -1.90 -8.59
N ALA A 65 0.18 -2.86 -7.73
CA ALA A 65 1.06 -3.95 -8.15
C ALA A 65 0.40 -4.87 -9.18
N LEU A 66 -0.88 -5.20 -9.00
CA LEU A 66 -1.64 -5.97 -9.99
C LEU A 66 -1.84 -5.19 -11.29
N GLU A 67 -2.08 -3.88 -11.21
CA GLU A 67 -2.16 -3.00 -12.40
C GLU A 67 -0.84 -3.00 -13.16
N LYS A 68 0.30 -2.80 -12.47
CA LYS A 68 1.64 -2.82 -13.09
C LYS A 68 1.98 -4.17 -13.72
N LEU A 69 1.58 -5.29 -13.10
CA LEU A 69 1.74 -6.62 -13.69
C LEU A 69 0.95 -6.74 -15.00
N ASN A 70 -0.29 -6.22 -15.04
CA ASN A 70 -1.09 -6.20 -16.26
C ASN A 70 -0.44 -5.36 -17.38
N GLU A 71 0.09 -4.17 -17.05
CA GLU A 71 0.83 -3.32 -17.98
C GLU A 71 2.04 -4.05 -18.59
N LEU A 72 2.76 -4.80 -17.74
CA LEU A 72 3.94 -5.58 -18.13
C LEU A 72 3.60 -6.93 -18.75
N LYS A 73 2.32 -7.33 -18.78
CA LYS A 73 1.85 -8.66 -19.21
C LYS A 73 2.52 -9.82 -18.47
N ILE A 74 2.74 -9.64 -17.18
CA ILE A 74 3.33 -10.63 -16.27
C ILE A 74 2.21 -11.27 -15.45
N ASP A 75 2.19 -12.61 -15.38
CA ASP A 75 1.24 -13.32 -14.53
C ASP A 75 1.53 -13.04 -13.05
N ARG A 76 0.48 -12.86 -12.24
CA ARG A 76 0.61 -12.59 -10.80
C ARG A 76 1.28 -13.72 -10.01
N THR A 77 1.27 -14.94 -10.56
CA THR A 77 1.90 -16.13 -9.97
C THR A 77 3.34 -16.34 -10.44
N ALA A 78 3.84 -15.52 -11.38
CA ALA A 78 5.23 -15.57 -11.81
C ALA A 78 6.17 -15.46 -10.61
N LEU A 79 7.28 -16.19 -10.65
CA LEU A 79 8.25 -16.21 -9.56
C LEU A 79 8.90 -14.84 -9.46
N PHE A 80 8.86 -14.24 -8.27
CA PHE A 80 9.28 -12.86 -8.04
C PHE A 80 10.48 -12.80 -7.11
N PHE A 81 11.65 -12.51 -7.64
CA PHE A 81 12.89 -12.43 -6.87
C PHE A 81 13.30 -10.97 -6.66
N THR A 82 13.71 -10.66 -5.45
CA THR A 82 14.31 -9.37 -5.13
C THR A 82 15.81 -9.55 -4.88
N ASP A 83 16.62 -8.66 -5.44
CA ASP A 83 18.04 -8.59 -5.16
C ASP A 83 18.31 -7.62 -3.98
N SER A 84 19.57 -7.34 -3.68
CA SER A 84 19.95 -6.40 -2.63
C SER A 84 21.06 -5.49 -3.12
N VAL A 85 20.77 -4.18 -3.14
CA VAL A 85 21.78 -3.12 -3.35
C VAL A 85 21.97 -2.29 -2.08
N ASN A 86 21.05 -2.39 -1.11
CA ASN A 86 21.06 -1.70 0.17
C ASN A 86 21.21 -2.68 1.33
N ALA A 87 21.94 -2.30 2.37
CA ALA A 87 22.10 -3.11 3.58
C ALA A 87 20.77 -3.37 4.33
N CYS A 88 19.76 -2.53 4.13
CA CYS A 88 18.47 -2.66 4.80
C CYS A 88 17.51 -3.67 4.15
N GLN A 89 17.80 -4.16 2.94
CA GLN A 89 16.97 -5.09 2.20
C GLN A 89 17.78 -6.33 1.82
N HIS A 90 17.28 -7.50 2.19
CA HIS A 90 17.94 -8.77 1.87
C HIS A 90 17.42 -9.34 0.56
N LYS A 91 18.31 -10.02 -0.15
CA LYS A 91 17.96 -10.83 -1.33
C LYS A 91 16.94 -11.92 -0.96
N VAL A 92 15.91 -12.07 -1.76
CA VAL A 92 14.88 -13.11 -1.58
C VAL A 92 14.60 -13.80 -2.91
N SER A 93 14.76 -15.12 -2.92
CA SER A 93 14.45 -15.99 -4.07
C SER A 93 13.66 -17.23 -3.67
N LYS A 94 13.32 -17.38 -2.37
CA LYS A 94 12.53 -18.49 -1.85
C LYS A 94 11.48 -18.01 -0.86
N ASP A 95 10.34 -18.69 -0.81
CA ASP A 95 9.30 -18.47 0.20
C ASP A 95 8.73 -19.84 0.60
N THR A 96 9.13 -20.32 1.77
CA THR A 96 8.69 -21.63 2.31
C THR A 96 7.20 -21.68 2.64
N THR A 97 6.52 -20.52 2.64
CA THR A 97 5.07 -20.43 2.88
C THR A 97 4.24 -20.53 1.60
N SER A 98 4.89 -20.53 0.43
CA SER A 98 4.22 -20.75 -0.86
C SER A 98 4.23 -22.23 -1.24
N VAL A 99 3.22 -22.63 -2.01
CA VAL A 99 3.05 -24.07 -2.41
C VAL A 99 4.24 -24.57 -3.23
N ASN A 100 4.81 -23.72 -4.08
CA ASN A 100 5.94 -24.07 -4.96
C ASN A 100 7.32 -23.68 -4.38
N GLY A 101 7.37 -23.16 -3.15
CA GLY A 101 8.62 -22.75 -2.49
C GLY A 101 9.20 -21.40 -3.00
N TYR A 102 8.48 -20.70 -3.87
CA TYR A 102 8.95 -19.43 -4.45
C TYR A 102 8.00 -18.28 -4.15
N PRO A 103 8.53 -17.05 -3.97
CA PRO A 103 7.70 -15.87 -3.82
C PRO A 103 7.06 -15.46 -5.15
N SER A 104 5.87 -14.86 -5.06
CA SER A 104 5.18 -14.19 -6.16
C SER A 104 4.42 -12.97 -5.63
N ILE A 105 4.00 -12.06 -6.52
CA ILE A 105 3.18 -10.92 -6.10
C ILE A 105 1.85 -11.40 -5.50
N GLU A 106 1.24 -12.45 -6.08
CA GLU A 106 0.02 -13.04 -5.50
C GLU A 106 0.24 -13.55 -4.08
N GLN A 107 1.34 -14.28 -3.82
CA GLN A 107 1.66 -14.79 -2.49
C GLN A 107 1.88 -13.66 -1.49
N TYR A 108 2.60 -12.60 -1.88
CA TYR A 108 2.80 -11.44 -1.02
C TYR A 108 1.49 -10.70 -0.70
N ILE A 109 0.59 -10.56 -1.69
CA ILE A 109 -0.74 -9.98 -1.45
C ILE A 109 -1.52 -10.85 -0.46
N LYS A 110 -1.52 -12.18 -0.61
CA LYS A 110 -2.15 -13.10 0.36
C LYS A 110 -1.59 -12.89 1.78
N LYS A 111 -0.27 -12.83 1.96
CA LYS A 111 0.38 -12.59 3.26
C LYS A 111 -0.01 -11.20 3.84
N MET A 112 -0.03 -10.16 3.01
CA MET A 112 -0.44 -8.82 3.44
C MET A 112 -1.87 -8.79 3.99
N PHE A 113 -2.81 -9.49 3.35
CA PHE A 113 -4.22 -9.45 3.76
C PHE A 113 -4.57 -10.47 4.85
N LEU A 114 -3.89 -11.61 4.93
CA LEU A 114 -4.17 -12.62 5.95
C LEU A 114 -3.54 -12.27 7.31
N VAL A 115 -2.29 -11.83 7.32
CA VAL A 115 -1.53 -11.61 8.56
C VAL A 115 -0.89 -10.23 8.63
N SER A 116 -1.25 -9.34 7.71
CA SER A 116 -0.67 -7.98 7.65
C SER A 116 0.86 -7.97 7.56
N ASP A 117 1.45 -8.89 6.79
CA ASP A 117 2.89 -9.10 6.68
C ASP A 117 3.59 -7.83 6.14
N ASN A 118 4.55 -7.32 6.90
CA ASN A 118 5.28 -6.10 6.57
C ASN A 118 6.43 -6.36 5.60
N VAL A 119 7.04 -7.54 5.65
CA VAL A 119 8.10 -7.93 4.72
C VAL A 119 7.52 -8.11 3.32
N ALA A 120 6.39 -8.80 3.21
CA ALA A 120 5.66 -8.93 1.94
C ALA A 120 5.30 -7.56 1.34
N TYR A 121 4.83 -6.62 2.18
CA TYR A 121 4.58 -5.25 1.75
C TYR A 121 5.85 -4.57 1.22
N GLY A 122 6.97 -4.69 1.93
CA GLY A 122 8.26 -4.12 1.49
C GLY A 122 8.67 -4.64 0.11
N ARG A 123 8.47 -5.94 -0.18
CA ARG A 123 8.77 -6.53 -1.49
C ARG A 123 7.88 -6.00 -2.61
N VAL A 124 6.60 -5.82 -2.34
CA VAL A 124 5.67 -5.21 -3.32
C VAL A 124 6.01 -3.74 -3.55
N TYR A 125 6.41 -3.02 -2.51
CA TYR A 125 6.92 -1.64 -2.62
C TYR A 125 8.16 -1.55 -3.51
N GLU A 126 9.11 -2.51 -3.40
CA GLU A 126 10.29 -2.62 -4.28
C GLU A 126 9.90 -2.74 -5.75
N PHE A 127 8.93 -3.58 -6.07
CA PHE A 127 8.44 -3.76 -7.44
C PHE A 127 7.78 -2.49 -7.98
N LEU A 128 6.97 -1.82 -7.17
CA LEU A 128 6.31 -0.60 -7.61
C LEU A 128 7.30 0.53 -7.89
N GLY A 129 8.22 0.75 -6.96
CA GLY A 129 9.04 1.94 -6.94
C GLY A 129 8.26 3.19 -6.48
N VAL A 130 8.98 4.13 -5.90
CA VAL A 130 8.38 5.30 -5.24
C VAL A 130 7.67 6.21 -6.23
N ASP A 131 8.29 6.47 -7.38
CA ASP A 131 7.75 7.37 -8.39
C ASP A 131 6.51 6.80 -9.09
N TYR A 132 6.53 5.52 -9.49
CA TYR A 132 5.36 4.87 -10.09
C TYR A 132 4.16 4.93 -9.15
N LEU A 133 4.38 4.55 -7.88
CA LEU A 133 3.34 4.52 -6.85
C LEU A 133 2.68 5.90 -6.68
N HIS A 134 3.46 6.96 -6.49
CA HIS A 134 2.89 8.30 -6.28
C HIS A 134 2.29 8.90 -7.54
N ASN A 135 2.91 8.71 -8.70
CA ASN A 135 2.38 9.20 -9.97
C ASN A 135 1.03 8.54 -10.27
N ARG A 136 0.93 7.23 -10.04
CA ARG A 136 -0.32 6.52 -10.29
C ARG A 136 -1.43 6.90 -9.31
N LEU A 137 -1.11 7.03 -8.02
CA LEU A 137 -2.04 7.56 -7.02
C LEU A 137 -2.56 8.95 -7.40
N ALA A 138 -1.68 9.84 -7.87
CA ALA A 138 -2.08 11.18 -8.29
C ALA A 138 -3.01 11.17 -9.53
N GLN A 139 -2.74 10.29 -10.51
CA GLN A 139 -3.61 10.09 -11.68
C GLN A 139 -5.00 9.58 -11.30
N LEU A 140 -5.07 8.72 -10.27
CA LEU A 140 -6.33 8.21 -9.72
C LEU A 140 -7.06 9.23 -8.81
N GLY A 141 -6.51 10.43 -8.63
CA GLY A 141 -7.12 11.50 -7.83
C GLY A 141 -6.63 11.58 -6.38
N TYR A 142 -5.79 10.65 -5.91
CA TYR A 142 -5.27 10.60 -4.53
C TYR A 142 -4.00 11.47 -4.38
N LYS A 143 -4.08 12.75 -4.76
CA LYS A 143 -2.93 13.67 -4.81
C LYS A 143 -2.25 13.93 -3.46
N ASN A 144 -2.97 13.74 -2.36
CA ASN A 144 -2.46 14.00 -1.00
C ASN A 144 -1.99 12.74 -0.27
N MET A 145 -2.18 11.54 -0.86
CA MET A 145 -1.67 10.30 -0.28
C MET A 145 -0.16 10.22 -0.42
N ARG A 146 0.52 9.82 0.67
CA ARG A 146 1.99 9.64 0.71
C ARG A 146 2.32 8.29 1.31
N ILE A 147 2.84 7.40 0.49
CA ILE A 147 3.34 6.07 0.89
C ILE A 147 4.85 6.09 0.66
N VAL A 148 5.61 6.43 1.68
CA VAL A 148 7.02 6.84 1.55
C VAL A 148 8.00 5.97 2.31
N HIS A 149 7.55 4.88 2.90
CA HIS A 149 8.44 3.98 3.64
C HIS A 149 7.97 2.53 3.65
N ARG A 150 8.90 1.65 3.92
CA ARG A 150 8.68 0.25 4.24
C ARG A 150 8.32 0.10 5.72
N PHE A 151 7.74 -1.06 6.09
CA PHE A 151 7.42 -1.37 7.49
C PHE A 151 8.37 -2.41 8.11
N ASP A 152 9.35 -2.87 7.39
CA ASP A 152 10.26 -3.95 7.83
C ASP A 152 11.41 -3.49 8.76
N GLY A 153 11.39 -2.23 9.16
CA GLY A 153 12.25 -1.71 10.23
C GLY A 153 13.75 -1.57 9.91
N GLY A 154 14.22 -2.14 8.81
CA GLY A 154 15.63 -2.07 8.41
C GLY A 154 16.00 -0.78 7.70
N CYS A 155 15.11 -0.29 6.82
CA CYS A 155 15.34 0.91 6.01
C CYS A 155 14.93 2.18 6.72
N LYS A 156 15.79 3.20 6.70
CA LYS A 156 15.54 4.52 7.33
C LYS A 156 15.84 5.65 6.36
N GLY A 157 15.13 6.78 6.52
CA GLY A 157 15.43 8.01 5.77
C GLY A 157 15.54 7.78 4.26
N ALA A 158 16.70 8.10 3.69
CA ALA A 158 16.98 8.01 2.26
C ALA A 158 16.86 6.58 1.69
N ASP A 159 17.04 5.53 2.50
CA ASP A 159 16.90 4.14 2.04
C ASP A 159 15.51 3.84 1.50
N ASN A 160 14.49 4.54 2.01
CA ASN A 160 13.11 4.38 1.53
C ASN A 160 12.86 5.00 0.15
N THR A 161 13.76 5.85 -0.34
CA THR A 161 13.67 6.46 -1.67
C THR A 161 14.33 5.62 -2.75
N THR A 162 15.05 4.57 -2.36
CA THR A 162 15.70 3.62 -3.26
C THR A 162 15.01 2.26 -3.17
N THR A 163 14.78 1.61 -4.30
CA THR A 163 14.25 0.25 -4.37
C THR A 163 15.24 -0.68 -5.00
N ASN A 164 15.28 -1.93 -4.51
CA ASN A 164 16.19 -2.95 -5.02
C ASN A 164 15.79 -3.42 -6.44
N PRO A 165 16.74 -4.03 -7.18
CA PRO A 165 16.41 -4.73 -8.40
C PRO A 165 15.45 -5.87 -8.15
N VAL A 166 14.52 -6.09 -9.07
CA VAL A 166 13.59 -7.22 -9.03
C VAL A 166 13.58 -7.95 -10.35
N SER A 167 13.30 -9.25 -10.29
CA SER A 167 13.26 -10.10 -11.47
C SER A 167 12.07 -11.05 -11.39
N PHE A 168 11.42 -11.27 -12.53
CA PHE A 168 10.34 -12.24 -12.68
C PHE A 168 10.81 -13.41 -13.55
N TYR A 169 10.41 -14.60 -13.16
CA TYR A 169 10.71 -15.84 -13.86
C TYR A 169 9.44 -16.66 -14.06
N ASN A 170 9.42 -17.46 -15.12
CA ASN A 170 8.39 -18.48 -15.31
C ASN A 170 8.63 -19.70 -14.38
N SER A 171 7.76 -20.71 -14.48
CA SER A 171 7.87 -21.97 -13.70
C SER A 171 9.19 -22.71 -13.95
N ASP A 172 9.79 -22.57 -15.12
CA ASP A 172 11.05 -23.22 -15.52
C ASP A 172 12.28 -22.42 -15.14
N LEU A 173 12.12 -21.39 -14.29
CA LEU A 173 13.17 -20.47 -13.87
C LEU A 173 13.80 -19.67 -15.04
N LYS A 174 13.08 -19.53 -16.15
CA LYS A 174 13.51 -18.67 -17.27
C LYS A 174 13.10 -17.24 -16.96
N LEU A 175 14.05 -16.30 -17.06
CA LEU A 175 13.81 -14.88 -16.87
C LEU A 175 12.82 -14.32 -17.91
N ILE A 176 11.79 -13.64 -17.43
CA ILE A 176 10.77 -12.97 -18.25
C ILE A 176 10.79 -11.46 -18.15
N TYR A 177 11.25 -10.92 -16.99
CA TYR A 177 11.36 -9.48 -16.79
C TYR A 177 12.40 -9.17 -15.73
N LYS A 178 13.14 -8.07 -15.93
CA LYS A 178 14.08 -7.53 -14.95
C LYS A 178 13.93 -6.03 -14.82
N GLN A 179 13.79 -5.56 -13.59
CA GLN A 179 13.78 -4.15 -13.21
C GLN A 179 15.06 -3.86 -12.43
N LYS A 180 15.80 -2.83 -12.84
CA LYS A 180 16.96 -2.33 -12.10
C LYS A 180 16.52 -1.67 -10.79
N GLU A 181 17.46 -1.39 -9.92
CA GLU A 181 17.23 -0.48 -8.79
C GLU A 181 16.63 0.84 -9.27
N GLN A 182 15.76 1.40 -8.46
CA GLN A 182 15.11 2.67 -8.77
C GLN A 182 15.39 3.67 -7.65
N TYR A 183 15.55 4.90 -8.03
CA TYR A 183 15.72 6.04 -7.15
C TYR A 183 14.54 6.98 -7.33
N ALA A 184 13.95 7.47 -6.24
CA ALA A 184 12.90 8.46 -6.32
C ALA A 184 13.45 9.74 -6.99
N SER A 185 12.77 10.23 -8.01
CA SER A 185 13.17 11.45 -8.76
C SER A 185 13.04 12.71 -7.92
N LYS A 186 12.27 12.66 -6.82
CA LYS A 186 12.03 13.76 -5.89
C LYS A 186 11.64 13.23 -4.50
N THR A 187 11.67 14.13 -3.52
CA THR A 187 11.17 13.86 -2.18
C THR A 187 9.64 14.01 -2.14
N TYR A 188 8.95 12.97 -1.70
CA TYR A 188 7.50 12.96 -1.53
C TYR A 188 7.12 13.28 -0.08
N LEU A 189 7.23 14.56 0.29
CA LEU A 189 6.84 15.01 1.62
C LEU A 189 5.34 15.23 1.71
N HIS A 190 4.76 14.92 2.87
CA HIS A 190 3.39 15.30 3.16
C HIS A 190 3.33 16.81 3.49
N PRO A 191 2.30 17.56 3.00
CA PRO A 191 2.20 19.00 3.25
C PRO A 191 2.16 19.38 4.74
N LEU A 192 1.70 18.51 5.60
CA LEU A 192 1.62 18.75 7.05
C LEU A 192 2.97 18.65 7.78
N GLY A 193 4.05 18.22 7.10
CA GLY A 193 5.36 18.04 7.71
C GLY A 193 5.37 17.07 8.89
N ILE A 194 5.63 17.55 10.12
CA ILE A 194 5.68 16.73 11.34
C ILE A 194 4.29 16.69 11.99
N VAL A 195 3.82 15.49 12.28
CA VAL A 195 2.52 15.24 12.92
C VAL A 195 2.68 14.36 14.14
N LYS A 196 1.72 14.44 15.06
CA LYS A 196 1.64 13.59 16.25
C LYS A 196 0.80 12.35 15.94
N VAL A 197 1.40 11.17 16.11
CA VAL A 197 0.73 9.88 16.00
C VAL A 197 0.85 9.14 17.32
N GLY A 198 -0.25 8.99 18.04
CA GLY A 198 -0.22 8.49 19.42
C GLY A 198 0.62 9.38 20.33
N LYS A 199 1.66 8.81 20.93
CA LYS A 199 2.62 9.54 21.80
C LYS A 199 3.85 10.05 21.04
N ALA A 200 4.04 9.66 19.78
CA ALA A 200 5.21 10.00 18.97
C ALA A 200 4.95 11.17 18.04
N TYR A 201 6.03 11.89 17.68
CA TYR A 201 6.06 12.83 16.58
C TYR A 201 6.83 12.19 15.41
N MET A 202 6.30 12.31 14.22
CA MET A 202 6.90 11.75 13.01
C MET A 202 6.57 12.62 11.80
N ASN A 203 7.36 12.47 10.71
CA ASN A 203 6.97 13.07 9.44
C ASN A 203 5.62 12.52 9.02
N ALA A 204 4.72 13.38 8.56
CA ALA A 204 3.42 12.97 8.08
C ALA A 204 3.58 12.05 6.87
N GLN A 205 2.95 10.89 6.94
CA GLN A 205 2.96 9.85 5.90
C GLN A 205 1.69 9.03 6.02
N ASN A 206 1.27 8.46 4.94
CA ASN A 206 0.03 7.70 4.86
C ASN A 206 0.33 6.25 4.53
#